data_0eace8b07708d32863c137651d2d1e2b
#
_entry.id   0eace8b07708d32863c137651d2d1e2b
#
_cell.length_a   1.000
_cell.length_b   1.000
_cell.length_c   1.000
_cell.angle_alpha   90.00
_cell.angle_beta   90.00
_cell.angle_gamma   90.00
#
_symmetry.space_group_name_H-M   'P 1'
#
loop_
_entity.id
_entity.type
_entity.pdbx_description
1 polymer ?
#
loop_
_entity_poly.entity_id
_entity_poly.type
_entity_poly.pdbx_seq_one_letter_code
_entity_poly.pdbx_strand_id
1 'polypeptide(L)'
;LCSEPHLLGESEYQSLADVWLQPADLRSHDAVAVGSLDEAFHCALVAATGNAEMARVHRDVTERIRIIRRLDFTWAARINATYDEHALILRAIRARRADEAVRLLGAHIDASQTEVRKITLHQIYMAQTASLQSPAAPR
;
A
#
# COMPACT_ATOMS: atom_id res chain seq x y z
N LEU A 1 -3.85 -10.65 13.02
CA LEU A 1 -4.40 -9.32 13.34
C LEU A 1 -5.85 -9.39 13.82
N CYS A 2 -6.67 -10.24 13.23
CA CYS A 2 -8.07 -10.37 13.63
C CYS A 2 -8.27 -11.28 14.86
N SER A 3 -7.36 -12.21 15.07
CA SER A 3 -7.44 -13.19 16.17
C SER A 3 -6.89 -12.66 17.50
N GLU A 4 -5.93 -11.72 17.42
CA GLU A 4 -5.28 -11.12 18.58
C GLU A 4 -5.71 -9.65 18.70
N PRO A 5 -6.45 -9.26 19.76
CA PRO A 5 -7.12 -7.96 19.82
C PRO A 5 -6.19 -6.74 19.92
N HIS A 6 -4.89 -6.93 20.11
CA HIS A 6 -3.96 -5.84 20.43
C HIS A 6 -2.85 -5.62 19.38
N LEU A 7 -2.82 -6.39 18.29
CA LEU A 7 -1.71 -6.31 17.33
C LEU A 7 -1.76 -5.05 16.46
N LEU A 8 -2.96 -4.63 16.00
CA LEU A 8 -3.16 -3.32 15.40
C LEU A 8 -3.85 -2.43 16.44
N GLY A 9 -3.11 -1.51 17.03
CA GLY A 9 -3.61 -0.61 18.07
C GLY A 9 -4.69 0.33 17.53
N GLU A 10 -5.49 0.93 18.41
CA GLU A 10 -6.55 1.87 18.00
C GLU A 10 -5.98 3.08 17.27
N SER A 11 -4.83 3.59 17.72
CA SER A 11 -4.15 4.74 17.08
C SER A 11 -3.65 4.41 15.68
N GLU A 12 -3.03 3.24 15.50
CA GLU A 12 -2.56 2.78 14.20
C GLU A 12 -3.72 2.52 13.25
N TYR A 13 -4.79 1.89 13.75
CA TYR A 13 -6.00 1.70 12.94
C TYR A 13 -6.58 3.04 12.49
N GLN A 14 -6.73 4.01 13.40
CA GLN A 14 -7.28 5.32 13.08
C GLN A 14 -6.43 6.04 12.03
N SER A 15 -5.11 5.99 12.15
CA SER A 15 -4.20 6.59 11.15
C SER A 15 -4.39 6.00 9.76
N LEU A 16 -4.61 4.69 9.65
CA LEU A 16 -4.91 4.03 8.37
C LEU A 16 -6.32 4.37 7.88
N ALA A 17 -7.29 4.43 8.78
CA ALA A 17 -8.68 4.75 8.46
C ALA A 17 -8.83 6.17 7.91
N ASP A 18 -8.12 7.15 8.48
CA ASP A 18 -8.13 8.55 8.03
C ASP A 18 -7.67 8.68 6.57
N VAL A 19 -6.78 7.80 6.13
CA VAL A 19 -6.32 7.76 4.74
C VAL A 19 -7.28 6.96 3.84
N TRP A 20 -7.60 5.73 4.23
CA TRP A 20 -8.21 4.76 3.31
C TRP A 20 -9.74 4.72 3.37
N LEU A 21 -10.35 5.29 4.42
CA LEU A 21 -11.82 5.38 4.53
C LEU A 21 -12.38 6.75 4.15
N GLN A 22 -11.55 7.66 3.64
CA GLN A 22 -11.98 8.98 3.22
C GLN A 22 -12.91 8.92 2.00
N PRO A 23 -13.83 9.90 1.85
CA PRO A 23 -14.68 10.03 0.67
C PRO A 23 -13.88 10.16 -0.62
N ALA A 24 -14.48 9.78 -1.74
CA ALA A 24 -13.81 9.74 -3.04
C ALA A 24 -13.26 11.11 -3.50
N ASP A 25 -13.94 12.18 -3.16
CA ASP A 25 -13.56 13.57 -3.48
C ASP A 25 -12.34 14.08 -2.68
N LEU A 26 -11.97 13.40 -1.59
CA LEU A 26 -10.79 13.73 -0.78
C LEU A 26 -9.58 12.83 -1.08
N ARG A 27 -9.73 11.82 -1.93
CA ARG A 27 -8.65 10.89 -2.28
C ARG A 27 -7.55 11.57 -3.07
N SER A 28 -6.29 11.28 -2.73
CA SER A 28 -5.16 11.70 -3.55
C SER A 28 -5.15 10.96 -4.89
N HIS A 29 -4.79 11.67 -5.96
CA HIS A 29 -4.54 11.11 -7.29
C HIS A 29 -3.08 11.27 -7.72
N ASP A 30 -2.21 11.73 -6.82
CA ASP A 30 -0.77 11.79 -7.04
C ASP A 30 -0.14 10.41 -6.87
N ALA A 31 0.47 9.89 -7.94
CA ALA A 31 1.03 8.54 -7.97
C ALA A 31 2.12 8.32 -6.91
N VAL A 32 2.94 9.34 -6.63
CA VAL A 32 4.02 9.25 -5.64
C VAL A 32 3.45 9.24 -4.23
N ALA A 33 2.48 10.12 -3.96
CA ALA A 33 1.81 10.18 -2.67
C ALA A 33 1.05 8.88 -2.38
N VAL A 34 0.25 8.40 -3.33
CA VAL A 34 -0.51 7.14 -3.17
C VAL A 34 0.42 5.94 -3.03
N GLY A 35 1.50 5.88 -3.79
CA GLY A 35 2.52 4.83 -3.63
C GLY A 35 3.14 4.80 -2.23
N SER A 36 3.39 5.97 -1.64
CA SER A 36 3.91 6.07 -0.27
C SER A 36 2.87 5.67 0.79
N LEU A 37 1.60 6.05 0.59
CA LEU A 37 0.50 5.64 1.46
C LEU A 37 0.25 4.13 1.41
N ASP A 38 0.30 3.53 0.22
CA ASP A 38 0.18 2.09 0.02
C ASP A 38 1.32 1.31 0.71
N GLU A 39 2.56 1.80 0.57
CA GLU A 39 3.72 1.26 1.26
C GLU A 39 3.53 1.29 2.79
N ALA A 40 3.08 2.43 3.32
CA ALA A 40 2.82 2.60 4.76
C ALA A 40 1.71 1.66 5.26
N PHE A 41 0.64 1.47 4.48
CA PHE A 41 -0.45 0.55 4.79
C PHE A 41 0.06 -0.89 4.99
N HIS A 42 0.77 -1.41 4.00
CA HIS A 42 1.29 -2.77 4.06
C HIS A 42 2.34 -2.95 5.17
N CYS A 43 3.24 -1.98 5.36
CA CYS A 43 4.22 -2.01 6.44
C CYS A 43 3.55 -2.00 7.82
N ALA A 44 2.49 -1.22 8.02
CA ALA A 44 1.75 -1.20 9.28
C ALA A 44 1.08 -2.54 9.59
N LEU A 45 0.43 -3.16 8.60
CA LEU A 45 -0.20 -4.48 8.77
C LEU A 45 0.83 -5.56 9.14
N VAL A 46 1.99 -5.56 8.48
CA VAL A 46 3.05 -6.53 8.78
C VAL A 46 3.66 -6.27 10.15
N ALA A 47 3.95 -5.01 10.50
CA ALA A 47 4.49 -4.65 11.82
C ALA A 47 3.54 -5.05 12.96
N ALA A 48 2.24 -4.89 12.76
CA ALA A 48 1.21 -5.26 13.73
C ALA A 48 1.15 -6.77 14.03
N THR A 49 1.81 -7.63 13.25
CA THR A 49 1.93 -9.06 13.59
C THR A 49 2.89 -9.32 14.76
N GLY A 50 3.69 -8.33 15.15
CA GLY A 50 4.72 -8.47 16.19
C GLY A 50 5.96 -9.27 15.76
N ASN A 51 6.00 -9.76 14.52
CA ASN A 51 7.16 -10.49 13.99
C ASN A 51 8.18 -9.51 13.38
N ALA A 52 9.21 -9.16 14.16
CA ALA A 52 10.22 -8.19 13.77
C ALA A 52 11.01 -8.60 12.51
N GLU A 53 11.30 -9.89 12.34
CA GLU A 53 12.02 -10.38 11.16
C GLU A 53 11.17 -10.30 9.90
N MET A 54 9.89 -10.66 10.00
CA MET A 54 8.95 -10.50 8.88
C MET A 54 8.80 -9.03 8.48
N ALA A 55 8.72 -8.13 9.45
CA ALA A 55 8.64 -6.69 9.20
C ALA A 55 9.93 -6.16 8.54
N ARG A 56 11.10 -6.65 8.94
CA ARG A 56 12.39 -6.30 8.33
C ARG A 56 12.44 -6.74 6.87
N VAL A 57 12.17 -8.00 6.60
CA VAL A 57 12.18 -8.56 5.23
C VAL A 57 11.16 -7.83 4.34
N HIS A 58 9.97 -7.56 4.86
CA HIS A 58 8.94 -6.83 4.13
C HIS A 58 9.42 -5.42 3.73
N ARG A 59 10.06 -4.68 4.64
CA ARG A 59 10.64 -3.36 4.32
C ARG A 59 11.72 -3.44 3.25
N ASP A 60 12.64 -4.38 3.36
CA ASP A 60 13.70 -4.58 2.37
C ASP A 60 13.14 -4.83 0.96
N VAL A 61 12.12 -5.68 0.86
CA VAL A 61 11.42 -5.94 -0.42
C VAL A 61 10.68 -4.68 -0.90
N THR A 62 9.97 -4.00 -0.01
CA THR A 62 9.23 -2.78 -0.29
C THR A 62 10.11 -1.68 -0.90
N GLU A 63 11.31 -1.47 -0.35
CA GLU A 63 12.28 -0.51 -0.88
C GLU A 63 12.72 -0.87 -2.31
N ARG A 64 12.96 -2.14 -2.57
CA ARG A 64 13.38 -2.63 -3.90
C ARG A 64 12.32 -2.45 -4.97
N ILE A 65 11.05 -2.62 -4.63
CA ILE A 65 9.93 -2.54 -5.59
C ILE A 65 9.28 -1.15 -5.65
N ARG A 66 9.81 -0.16 -4.95
CA ARG A 66 9.21 1.19 -4.83
C ARG A 66 8.95 1.86 -6.18
N ILE A 67 9.88 1.73 -7.14
CA ILE A 67 9.69 2.28 -8.49
C ILE A 67 8.51 1.62 -9.19
N ILE A 68 8.42 0.29 -9.11
CA ILE A 68 7.33 -0.49 -9.71
C ILE A 68 5.99 -0.08 -9.09
N ARG A 69 5.93 0.07 -7.77
CA ARG A 69 4.73 0.51 -7.05
C ARG A 69 4.25 1.89 -7.52
N ARG A 70 5.17 2.85 -7.70
CA ARG A 70 4.84 4.18 -8.23
C ARG A 70 4.29 4.12 -9.65
N LEU A 71 4.83 3.25 -10.50
CA LEU A 71 4.35 3.05 -11.86
C LEU A 71 2.94 2.42 -11.90
N ASP A 72 2.61 1.54 -10.97
CA ASP A 72 1.27 0.96 -10.84
C ASP A 72 0.22 2.06 -10.60
N PHE A 73 0.55 3.09 -9.83
CA PHE A 73 -0.34 4.21 -9.53
C PHE A 73 -0.38 5.33 -10.57
N THR A 74 0.22 5.17 -11.74
CA THR A 74 0.03 6.11 -12.85
C THR A 74 -1.36 6.04 -13.46
N TRP A 75 -2.14 5.02 -13.16
CA TRP A 75 -3.51 4.81 -13.64
C TRP A 75 -4.54 5.18 -12.58
N ALA A 76 -5.37 6.18 -12.87
CA ALA A 76 -6.40 6.65 -11.93
C ALA A 76 -7.36 5.54 -11.49
N ALA A 77 -7.71 4.62 -12.39
CA ALA A 77 -8.55 3.47 -12.06
C ALA A 77 -7.90 2.55 -11.00
N ARG A 78 -6.56 2.36 -11.06
CA ARG A 78 -5.83 1.58 -10.05
C ARG A 78 -5.82 2.27 -8.70
N ILE A 79 -5.63 3.59 -8.69
CA ILE A 79 -5.70 4.39 -7.45
C ILE A 79 -7.04 4.18 -6.75
N ASN A 80 -8.15 4.38 -7.47
CA ASN A 80 -9.47 4.24 -6.89
C ASN A 80 -9.75 2.81 -6.38
N ALA A 81 -9.38 1.80 -7.18
CA ALA A 81 -9.50 0.40 -6.78
C ALA A 81 -8.72 0.10 -5.49
N THR A 82 -7.50 0.64 -5.35
CA THR A 82 -6.68 0.46 -4.15
C THR A 82 -7.34 1.06 -2.91
N TYR A 83 -7.90 2.28 -3.01
CA TYR A 83 -8.66 2.87 -1.91
C TYR A 83 -9.82 1.99 -1.47
N ASP A 84 -10.61 1.47 -2.42
CA ASP A 84 -11.76 0.62 -2.13
C ASP A 84 -11.33 -0.73 -1.53
N GLU A 85 -10.29 -1.35 -2.06
CA GLU A 85 -9.72 -2.61 -1.57
C GLU A 85 -9.18 -2.46 -0.14
N HIS A 86 -8.37 -1.43 0.14
CA HIS A 86 -7.85 -1.16 1.48
C HIS A 86 -8.95 -0.84 2.49
N ALA A 87 -9.98 -0.09 2.09
CA ALA A 87 -11.14 0.18 2.92
C ALA A 87 -11.87 -1.11 3.35
N LEU A 88 -12.05 -2.04 2.42
CA LEU A 88 -12.67 -3.34 2.72
C LEU A 88 -11.82 -4.18 3.69
N ILE A 89 -10.49 -4.20 3.48
CA ILE A 89 -9.55 -4.91 4.37
C ILE A 89 -9.63 -4.33 5.78
N LEU A 90 -9.55 -3.00 5.93
CA LEU A 90 -9.64 -2.34 7.25
C LEU A 90 -10.96 -2.62 7.96
N ARG A 91 -12.08 -2.59 7.23
CA ARG A 91 -13.40 -2.92 7.80
C ARG A 91 -13.48 -4.37 8.27
N ALA A 92 -12.91 -5.31 7.53
CA ALA A 92 -12.85 -6.71 7.92
C ALA A 92 -11.97 -6.92 9.17
N ILE A 93 -10.81 -6.24 9.26
CA ILE A 93 -9.93 -6.26 10.43
C ILE A 93 -10.67 -5.68 11.65
N ARG A 94 -11.31 -4.52 11.52
CA ARG A 94 -12.08 -3.87 12.61
C ARG A 94 -13.22 -4.75 13.11
N ALA A 95 -13.89 -5.43 12.19
CA ALA A 95 -14.97 -6.37 12.53
C ALA A 95 -14.48 -7.74 13.00
N ARG A 96 -13.16 -7.96 13.09
CA ARG A 96 -12.52 -9.24 13.47
C ARG A 96 -12.93 -10.43 12.59
N ARG A 97 -13.20 -10.17 11.32
CA ARG A 97 -13.54 -11.19 10.32
C ARG A 97 -12.27 -11.69 9.64
N ALA A 98 -11.53 -12.58 10.33
CA ALA A 98 -10.19 -13.03 9.92
C ALA A 98 -10.16 -13.64 8.52
N ASP A 99 -11.03 -14.59 8.22
CA ASP A 99 -11.07 -15.27 6.92
C ASP A 99 -11.41 -14.29 5.77
N GLU A 100 -12.29 -13.33 6.04
CA GLU A 100 -12.62 -12.29 5.08
C GLU A 100 -11.43 -11.35 4.84
N ALA A 101 -10.73 -10.93 5.89
CA ALA A 101 -9.56 -10.08 5.77
C ALA A 101 -8.43 -10.76 4.98
N VAL A 102 -8.18 -12.05 5.23
CA VAL A 102 -7.20 -12.86 4.49
C VAL A 102 -7.58 -12.96 3.01
N ARG A 103 -8.84 -13.26 2.71
CA ARG A 103 -9.34 -13.35 1.33
C ARG A 103 -9.23 -12.02 0.59
N LEU A 104 -9.61 -10.92 1.24
CA LEU A 104 -9.55 -9.57 0.65
C LEU A 104 -8.11 -9.13 0.40
N LEU A 105 -7.21 -9.36 1.35
CA LEU A 105 -5.78 -9.04 1.19
C LEU A 105 -5.14 -9.88 0.08
N GLY A 106 -5.45 -11.17 0.00
CA GLY A 106 -5.00 -12.05 -1.08
C GLY A 106 -5.46 -11.55 -2.44
N ALA A 107 -6.75 -11.24 -2.60
CA ALA A 107 -7.31 -10.70 -3.84
C ALA A 107 -6.66 -9.35 -4.24
N HIS A 108 -6.40 -8.47 -3.28
CA HIS A 108 -5.69 -7.20 -3.50
C HIS A 108 -4.27 -7.43 -4.03
N ILE A 109 -3.51 -8.35 -3.42
CA ILE A 109 -2.15 -8.69 -3.87
C ILE A 109 -2.17 -9.29 -5.29
N ASP A 110 -3.10 -10.20 -5.59
CA ASP A 110 -3.25 -10.81 -6.92
C ASP A 110 -3.59 -9.77 -7.99
N ALA A 111 -4.49 -8.82 -7.67
CA ALA A 111 -4.82 -7.70 -8.56
C ALA A 111 -3.60 -6.83 -8.83
N SER A 112 -2.85 -6.45 -7.79
CA SER A 112 -1.61 -5.68 -7.92
C SER A 112 -0.56 -6.41 -8.75
N GLN A 113 -0.37 -7.71 -8.54
CA GLN A 113 0.52 -8.54 -9.36
C GLN A 113 0.14 -8.52 -10.85
N THR A 114 -1.15 -8.61 -11.14
CA THR A 114 -1.66 -8.58 -12.51
C THR A 114 -1.37 -7.25 -13.20
N GLU A 115 -1.57 -6.13 -12.51
CA GLU A 115 -1.28 -4.80 -13.03
C GLU A 115 0.23 -4.58 -13.23
N VAL A 116 1.05 -4.96 -12.24
CA VAL A 116 2.51 -4.84 -12.30
C VAL A 116 3.12 -5.60 -13.48
N ARG A 117 2.56 -6.76 -13.86
CA ARG A 117 3.02 -7.51 -15.04
C ARG A 117 2.88 -6.74 -16.36
N LYS A 118 2.06 -5.70 -16.41
CA LYS A 118 1.90 -4.83 -17.58
C LYS A 118 2.99 -3.75 -17.69
N ILE A 119 3.78 -3.56 -16.63
CA ILE A 119 4.85 -2.56 -16.60
C ILE A 119 6.03 -3.05 -17.43
N THR A 120 6.45 -2.23 -18.40
CA THR A 120 7.56 -2.55 -19.29
C THR A 120 8.91 -2.10 -18.72
N LEU A 121 10.00 -2.75 -19.15
CA LEU A 121 11.37 -2.34 -18.83
C LEU A 121 11.66 -0.89 -19.22
N HIS A 122 11.08 -0.43 -20.33
CA HIS A 122 11.23 0.96 -20.75
C HIS A 122 10.63 1.94 -19.74
N GLN A 123 9.43 1.67 -19.23
CA GLN A 123 8.80 2.50 -18.18
C GLN A 123 9.65 2.53 -16.90
N ILE A 124 10.23 1.39 -16.49
CA ILE A 124 11.12 1.31 -15.35
C ILE A 124 12.37 2.17 -15.57
N TYR A 125 13.00 2.05 -16.74
CA TYR A 125 14.18 2.85 -17.11
C TYR A 125 13.89 4.35 -17.09
N MET A 126 12.79 4.78 -17.70
CA MET A 126 12.38 6.18 -17.73
C MET A 126 12.10 6.74 -16.33
N ALA A 127 11.48 5.96 -15.46
CA ALA A 127 11.22 6.36 -14.08
C ALA A 127 12.51 6.52 -13.26
N GLN A 128 13.49 5.65 -13.46
CA GLN A 128 14.80 5.74 -12.81
C GLN A 128 15.57 6.99 -13.24
N THR A 129 15.61 7.28 -14.53
CA THR A 129 16.32 8.46 -15.07
C THR A 129 15.68 9.76 -14.63
N ALA A 130 14.35 9.85 -14.56
CA ALA A 130 13.63 11.02 -14.05
C ALA A 130 13.95 11.28 -12.57
N SER A 131 14.07 10.24 -11.76
CA SER A 131 14.42 10.35 -10.33
C SER A 131 15.84 10.89 -10.11
N LEU A 132 16.77 10.59 -11.00
CA LEU A 132 18.17 11.07 -10.94
C LEU A 132 18.31 12.53 -11.39
N GLN A 133 17.36 13.06 -12.18
CA GLN A 133 17.37 14.42 -12.71
C GLN A 133 16.59 15.42 -11.84
N SER A 134 15.90 14.95 -10.81
CA SER A 134 15.20 15.83 -9.86
C SER A 134 16.24 16.51 -8.96
N PRO A 135 16.38 17.86 -8.99
CA PRO A 135 17.34 18.55 -8.12
C PRO A 135 16.95 18.29 -6.67
N ALA A 136 17.97 17.95 -5.85
CA ALA A 136 17.79 17.86 -4.41
C ALA A 136 17.22 19.18 -3.90
N ALA A 137 16.10 19.11 -3.15
CA ALA A 137 15.53 20.27 -2.50
C ALA A 137 16.63 20.95 -1.66
N PRO A 138 16.79 22.29 -1.72
CA PRO A 138 17.76 22.97 -0.89
C PRO A 138 17.43 22.76 0.59
N ARG A 139 18.44 22.45 1.38
CA ARG A 139 18.36 22.28 2.84
C ARG A 139 18.02 23.60 3.54
#